data_b8596750c04b6c28a384c8834da10c25
#
_entry.id   b8596750c04b6c28a384c8834da10c25
#
_cell.length_a   1.000
_cell.length_b   1.000
_cell.length_c   1.000
_cell.angle_alpha   90.00
_cell.angle_beta   90.00
_cell.angle_gamma   90.00
#
_symmetry.space_group_name_H-M   'P 1'
#
loop_
_entity.id
_entity.type
_entity.pdbx_description
1 polymer ?
#
loop_
_entity_poly.entity_id
_entity_poly.type
_entity_poly.pdbx_seq_one_letter_code
_entity_poly.pdbx_strand_id
1 'polypeptide(L)'
;MPYAATMNLKRSFAPVGSTDACLLILGSLPGEASLAAGRYYAHPRNQFWTLLGGAIGEPLPSLDYDLRVARLVARKIALWDVVGEAERRGSLDGAIRRARANPLAEFVAAHPGLAAIAFNGHAAARIGRLALAGIDRPALIDLPSSSPAYTLALADKTARWNQLGIRLAGLAPAAQPPHKGDDERDHRSRPGRYRIRR
;
A
#
# COMPACT_ATOMS: atom_id res chain seq x y z
N MET A 1 47.61 1.95 -4.65
CA MET A 1 46.48 2.61 -3.99
C MET A 1 45.22 1.89 -4.36
N PRO A 2 44.59 1.10 -3.45
CA PRO A 2 43.33 0.49 -3.78
C PRO A 2 42.27 1.62 -3.90
N TYR A 3 41.62 1.67 -5.05
CA TYR A 3 40.44 2.50 -5.32
C TYR A 3 39.40 2.13 -4.26
N ALA A 4 39.16 2.98 -3.29
CA ALA A 4 38.02 2.85 -2.38
C ALA A 4 36.79 2.95 -3.24
N ALA A 5 36.22 1.79 -3.60
CA ALA A 5 34.95 1.71 -4.29
C ALA A 5 33.93 2.47 -3.41
N THR A 6 33.46 3.61 -3.88
CA THR A 6 32.46 4.44 -3.20
C THR A 6 31.31 3.53 -2.87
N MET A 7 31.17 3.19 -1.60
CA MET A 7 30.15 2.29 -1.10
C MET A 7 28.81 2.98 -1.34
N ASN A 8 28.02 2.44 -2.25
CA ASN A 8 26.79 3.07 -2.74
C ASN A 8 25.67 2.80 -1.72
N LEU A 9 25.72 3.52 -0.59
CA LEU A 9 24.70 3.45 0.45
C LEU A 9 23.40 4.01 -0.10
N LYS A 10 22.36 3.20 -0.05
CA LYS A 10 21.00 3.55 -0.49
C LYS A 10 20.06 3.52 0.68
N ARG A 11 19.15 4.47 0.68
CA ARG A 11 18.14 4.62 1.72
C ARG A 11 16.74 4.51 1.14
N SER A 12 15.86 3.87 1.89
CA SER A 12 14.42 3.85 1.64
C SER A 12 13.83 5.26 1.81
N PHE A 13 12.65 5.44 1.22
CA PHE A 13 11.84 6.62 1.48
C PHE A 13 11.13 6.51 2.83
N ALA A 14 10.55 7.62 3.29
CA ALA A 14 9.53 7.58 4.34
C ALA A 14 8.33 6.74 3.87
N PRO A 15 7.58 6.12 4.79
CA PRO A 15 6.36 5.42 4.43
C PRO A 15 5.34 6.39 3.82
N VAL A 16 4.61 5.90 2.82
CA VAL A 16 3.45 6.58 2.23
C VAL A 16 2.20 5.95 2.83
N GLY A 17 1.26 6.75 3.27
CA GLY A 17 0.00 6.26 3.85
C GLY A 17 -0.50 7.18 4.96
N SER A 18 -1.61 6.81 5.57
CA SER A 18 -2.21 7.48 6.73
C SER A 18 -2.18 6.56 7.96
N THR A 19 -2.37 7.13 9.15
CA THR A 19 -2.35 6.39 10.42
C THR A 19 -3.51 5.39 10.57
N ASP A 20 -4.55 5.51 9.75
CA ASP A 20 -5.68 4.59 9.68
C ASP A 20 -5.52 3.50 8.59
N ALA A 21 -4.30 3.29 8.08
CA ALA A 21 -4.02 2.25 7.10
C ALA A 21 -4.41 0.87 7.62
N CYS A 22 -5.10 0.09 6.78
CA CYS A 22 -5.47 -1.29 7.07
C CYS A 22 -4.59 -2.32 6.34
N LEU A 23 -3.89 -1.91 5.29
CA LEU A 23 -2.92 -2.71 4.55
C LEU A 23 -1.60 -1.95 4.44
N LEU A 24 -0.48 -2.62 4.72
CA LEU A 24 0.86 -2.15 4.37
C LEU A 24 1.45 -3.03 3.27
N ILE A 25 1.91 -2.44 2.17
CA ILE A 25 2.66 -3.16 1.14
C ILE A 25 4.14 -2.81 1.28
N LEU A 26 4.97 -3.83 1.45
CA LEU A 26 6.40 -3.69 1.66
C LEU A 26 7.21 -4.16 0.44
N GLY A 27 8.00 -3.25 -0.14
CA GLY A 27 9.11 -3.59 -1.01
C GLY A 27 10.36 -4.02 -0.24
N SER A 28 11.41 -4.37 -0.96
CA SER A 28 12.73 -4.64 -0.36
C SER A 28 13.51 -3.35 -0.07
N LEU A 29 13.85 -2.61 -1.13
CA LEU A 29 14.57 -1.34 -1.14
C LEU A 29 14.33 -0.65 -2.49
N PRO A 30 14.11 0.67 -2.58
CA PRO A 30 13.83 1.33 -3.85
C PRO A 30 14.94 1.11 -4.88
N GLY A 31 14.57 0.78 -6.12
CA GLY A 31 15.51 0.66 -7.25
C GLY A 31 16.09 1.99 -7.68
N GLU A 32 17.14 1.98 -8.54
CA GLU A 32 17.82 3.20 -9.02
C GLU A 32 16.84 4.23 -9.61
N ALA A 33 15.92 3.79 -10.48
CA ALA A 33 14.94 4.69 -11.09
C ALA A 33 14.01 5.33 -10.04
N SER A 34 13.64 4.59 -9.00
CA SER A 34 12.82 5.10 -7.90
C SER A 34 13.59 6.11 -7.07
N LEU A 35 14.84 5.83 -6.73
CA LEU A 35 15.71 6.75 -5.99
C LEU A 35 15.95 8.05 -6.76
N ALA A 36 16.24 7.94 -8.07
CA ALA A 36 16.44 9.10 -8.93
C ALA A 36 15.19 9.97 -9.07
N ALA A 37 14.00 9.35 -9.10
CA ALA A 37 12.72 10.06 -9.23
C ALA A 37 12.12 10.50 -7.88
N GLY A 38 12.66 10.05 -6.72
CA GLY A 38 12.06 10.29 -5.40
C GLY A 38 10.67 9.66 -5.25
N ARG A 39 10.36 8.55 -5.96
CA ARG A 39 9.01 7.99 -6.07
C ARG A 39 9.04 6.47 -6.03
N TYR A 40 8.10 5.85 -5.30
CA TYR A 40 7.94 4.41 -5.31
C TYR A 40 7.62 3.87 -6.70
N TYR A 41 8.27 2.75 -7.06
CA TYR A 41 8.00 1.98 -8.28
C TYR A 41 8.04 2.82 -9.58
N ALA A 42 9.01 3.75 -9.69
CA ALA A 42 9.14 4.68 -10.81
C ALA A 42 9.71 4.06 -12.10
N HIS A 43 10.30 2.85 -12.04
CA HIS A 43 10.86 2.20 -13.24
C HIS A 43 9.73 1.86 -14.22
N PRO A 44 9.79 2.27 -15.52
CA PRO A 44 8.66 2.14 -16.46
C PRO A 44 8.20 0.70 -16.69
N ARG A 45 9.10 -0.29 -16.58
CA ARG A 45 8.77 -1.72 -16.69
C ARG A 45 8.36 -2.38 -15.37
N ASN A 46 8.28 -1.62 -14.27
CA ASN A 46 7.81 -2.20 -13.02
C ASN A 46 6.29 -2.35 -13.06
N GLN A 47 5.80 -3.53 -12.77
CA GLN A 47 4.38 -3.89 -12.89
C GLN A 47 3.55 -3.54 -11.64
N PHE A 48 4.15 -2.90 -10.62
CA PHE A 48 3.49 -2.64 -9.32
C PHE A 48 2.14 -1.93 -9.47
N TRP A 49 2.13 -0.81 -10.18
CA TRP A 49 0.90 -0.01 -10.33
C TRP A 49 -0.18 -0.73 -11.11
N THR A 50 0.21 -1.56 -12.09
CA THR A 50 -0.72 -2.42 -12.85
C THR A 50 -1.31 -3.52 -11.97
N LEU A 51 -0.45 -4.23 -11.23
CA LEU A 51 -0.86 -5.35 -10.38
C LEU A 51 -1.74 -4.87 -9.22
N LEU A 52 -1.32 -3.81 -8.53
CA LEU A 52 -2.10 -3.26 -7.42
C LEU A 52 -3.40 -2.64 -7.91
N GLY A 53 -3.37 -1.87 -9.01
CA GLY A 53 -4.57 -1.28 -9.60
C GLY A 53 -5.62 -2.32 -9.95
N GLY A 54 -5.21 -3.43 -10.59
CA GLY A 54 -6.09 -4.57 -10.85
C GLY A 54 -6.65 -5.21 -9.60
N ALA A 55 -5.82 -5.39 -8.57
CA ALA A 55 -6.23 -6.02 -7.31
C ALA A 55 -7.26 -5.21 -6.52
N ILE A 56 -7.19 -3.87 -6.59
CA ILE A 56 -8.08 -2.99 -5.81
C ILE A 56 -9.16 -2.29 -6.65
N GLY A 57 -9.23 -2.58 -7.97
CA GLY A 57 -10.20 -1.98 -8.88
C GLY A 57 -9.96 -0.48 -9.14
N GLU A 58 -8.70 -0.02 -9.16
CA GLU A 58 -8.34 1.37 -9.41
C GLU A 58 -7.50 1.52 -10.69
N PRO A 59 -7.71 2.56 -11.51
CA PRO A 59 -6.95 2.77 -12.74
C PRO A 59 -5.57 3.38 -12.49
N LEU A 60 -4.81 2.86 -11.50
CA LEU A 60 -3.55 3.44 -11.04
C LEU A 60 -2.53 3.68 -12.17
N PRO A 61 -2.36 2.80 -13.18
CA PRO A 61 -1.37 3.04 -14.24
C PRO A 61 -1.60 4.32 -15.05
N SER A 62 -2.87 4.75 -15.22
CA SER A 62 -3.24 5.94 -16.01
C SER A 62 -3.17 7.25 -15.23
N LEU A 63 -2.96 7.18 -13.92
CA LEU A 63 -2.86 8.35 -13.04
C LEU A 63 -1.41 8.84 -12.94
N ASP A 64 -1.21 10.12 -12.66
CA ASP A 64 0.08 10.61 -12.18
C ASP A 64 0.40 10.09 -10.78
N TYR A 65 1.65 10.28 -10.34
CA TYR A 65 2.13 9.68 -9.09
C TYR A 65 1.37 10.17 -7.85
N ASP A 66 1.09 11.45 -7.79
CA ASP A 66 0.46 12.05 -6.60
C ASP A 66 -0.99 11.59 -6.47
N LEU A 67 -1.69 11.45 -7.59
CA LEU A 67 -3.03 10.84 -7.63
C LEU A 67 -3.01 9.36 -7.26
N ARG A 68 -1.99 8.59 -7.72
CA ARG A 68 -1.84 7.19 -7.26
C ARG A 68 -1.74 7.12 -5.75
N VAL A 69 -0.87 7.95 -5.16
CA VAL A 69 -0.69 8.01 -3.70
C VAL A 69 -1.99 8.39 -3.00
N ALA A 70 -2.69 9.42 -3.49
CA ALA A 70 -3.96 9.84 -2.94
C ALA A 70 -5.02 8.71 -2.98
N ARG A 71 -5.05 7.92 -4.07
CA ARG A 71 -5.93 6.73 -4.17
C ARG A 71 -5.59 5.66 -3.15
N LEU A 72 -4.30 5.40 -2.91
CA LEU A 72 -3.88 4.44 -1.88
C LEU A 72 -4.30 4.89 -0.49
N VAL A 73 -4.07 6.17 -0.16
CA VAL A 73 -4.49 6.74 1.14
C VAL A 73 -6.00 6.61 1.32
N ALA A 74 -6.80 6.97 0.30
CA ALA A 74 -8.26 6.84 0.33
C ALA A 74 -8.73 5.37 0.52
N ARG A 75 -7.92 4.41 0.08
CA ARG A 75 -8.15 2.96 0.27
C ARG A 75 -7.51 2.40 1.54
N LYS A 76 -6.95 3.26 2.42
CA LYS A 76 -6.24 2.87 3.64
C LYS A 76 -5.08 1.91 3.38
N ILE A 77 -4.36 2.12 2.28
CA ILE A 77 -3.19 1.35 1.88
C ILE A 77 -1.95 2.19 2.09
N ALA A 78 -1.00 1.66 2.85
CA ALA A 78 0.32 2.23 3.04
C ALA A 78 1.38 1.49 2.20
N LEU A 79 2.44 2.21 1.80
CA LEU A 79 3.62 1.67 1.13
C LEU A 79 4.86 1.96 1.94
N TRP A 80 5.77 1.01 2.01
CA TRP A 80 7.11 1.18 2.53
C TRP A 80 8.06 0.10 2.00
N ASP A 81 9.26 0.01 2.60
CA ASP A 81 10.26 -1.03 2.31
C ASP A 81 10.68 -1.72 3.61
N VAL A 82 11.11 -2.97 3.52
CA VAL A 82 11.63 -3.69 4.69
C VAL A 82 13.04 -3.25 5.06
N VAL A 83 13.83 -2.74 4.10
CA VAL A 83 15.20 -2.24 4.31
C VAL A 83 15.18 -0.73 4.35
N GLY A 84 15.66 -0.15 5.45
CA GLY A 84 15.79 1.29 5.63
C GLY A 84 17.04 1.84 4.93
N GLU A 85 18.15 1.14 5.06
CA GLU A 85 19.40 1.47 4.35
C GLU A 85 20.22 0.21 4.06
N ALA A 86 20.94 0.20 2.96
CA ALA A 86 21.85 -0.87 2.59
C ALA A 86 22.86 -0.41 1.55
N GLU A 87 23.98 -1.12 1.49
CA GLU A 87 24.89 -1.06 0.36
C GLU A 87 24.31 -1.92 -0.77
N ARG A 88 24.12 -1.30 -1.94
CA ARG A 88 23.65 -2.03 -3.11
C ARG A 88 24.18 -1.43 -4.41
N ARG A 89 24.74 -2.27 -5.27
CA ARG A 89 25.09 -1.93 -6.64
C ARG A 89 23.89 -2.27 -7.55
N GLY A 90 23.39 -1.28 -8.29
CA GLY A 90 22.21 -1.46 -9.15
C GLY A 90 20.90 -1.63 -8.36
N SER A 91 19.96 -2.38 -8.93
CA SER A 91 18.60 -2.51 -8.40
C SER A 91 18.20 -3.93 -7.98
N LEU A 92 19.10 -4.90 -8.12
CA LEU A 92 18.78 -6.30 -7.79
C LEU A 92 18.85 -6.54 -6.27
N ASP A 93 17.84 -7.23 -5.74
CA ASP A 93 17.77 -7.57 -4.30
C ASP A 93 18.92 -8.49 -3.86
N GLY A 94 19.41 -9.37 -4.75
CA GLY A 94 20.57 -10.23 -4.48
C GLY A 94 21.87 -9.47 -4.25
N ALA A 95 21.95 -8.20 -4.64
CA ALA A 95 23.09 -7.32 -4.42
C ALA A 95 23.02 -6.52 -3.10
N ILE A 96 21.97 -6.64 -2.33
CA ILE A 96 21.81 -5.98 -1.02
C ILE A 96 22.83 -6.55 -0.04
N ARG A 97 23.62 -5.67 0.57
CA ARG A 97 24.62 -6.00 1.59
C ARG A 97 24.47 -5.04 2.77
N ARG A 98 24.86 -5.48 3.97
CA ARG A 98 24.85 -4.67 5.20
C ARG A 98 23.53 -3.95 5.41
N ALA A 99 22.42 -4.66 5.16
CA ALA A 99 21.07 -4.10 5.27
C ALA A 99 20.71 -3.82 6.74
N ARG A 100 20.18 -2.63 6.99
CA ARG A 100 19.46 -2.27 8.22
C ARG A 100 17.97 -2.22 7.90
N ALA A 101 17.20 -2.99 8.63
CA ALA A 101 15.75 -3.00 8.46
C ALA A 101 15.14 -1.66 8.91
N ASN A 102 14.04 -1.29 8.28
CA ASN A 102 13.15 -0.26 8.80
C ASN A 102 12.51 -0.73 10.13
N PRO A 103 12.10 0.18 11.02
CA PRO A 103 11.47 -0.15 12.31
C PRO A 103 10.03 -0.62 12.10
N LEU A 104 9.85 -1.80 11.47
CA LEU A 104 8.53 -2.32 11.09
C LEU A 104 7.65 -2.62 12.30
N ALA A 105 8.23 -3.08 13.41
CA ALA A 105 7.50 -3.34 14.65
C ALA A 105 6.89 -2.05 15.22
N GLU A 106 7.65 -0.96 15.19
CA GLU A 106 7.18 0.36 15.63
C GLU A 106 6.07 0.88 14.69
N PHE A 107 6.22 0.66 13.38
CA PHE A 107 5.18 1.00 12.42
C PHE A 107 3.88 0.25 12.73
N VAL A 108 3.94 -1.06 12.97
CA VAL A 108 2.77 -1.89 13.33
C VAL A 108 2.12 -1.36 14.62
N ALA A 109 2.92 -1.07 15.64
CA ALA A 109 2.41 -0.53 16.92
C ALA A 109 1.70 0.82 16.75
N ALA A 110 2.20 1.67 15.83
CA ALA A 110 1.60 2.98 15.54
C ALA A 110 0.34 2.90 14.66
N HIS A 111 0.04 1.71 14.07
CA HIS A 111 -1.10 1.50 13.18
C HIS A 111 -2.00 0.37 13.70
N PRO A 112 -2.76 0.56 14.78
CA PRO A 112 -3.57 -0.52 15.40
C PRO A 112 -4.67 -1.06 14.48
N GLY A 113 -5.07 -0.29 13.46
CA GLY A 113 -6.02 -0.72 12.41
C GLY A 113 -5.42 -1.60 11.32
N LEU A 114 -4.08 -1.84 11.35
CA LEU A 114 -3.41 -2.61 10.32
C LEU A 114 -3.82 -4.09 10.40
N ALA A 115 -4.55 -4.54 9.38
CA ALA A 115 -5.06 -5.91 9.31
C ALA A 115 -4.14 -6.86 8.56
N ALA A 116 -3.36 -6.34 7.58
CA ALA A 116 -2.45 -7.15 6.79
C ALA A 116 -1.18 -6.39 6.37
N ILE A 117 -0.09 -7.15 6.21
CA ILE A 117 1.14 -6.72 5.55
C ILE A 117 1.38 -7.63 4.35
N ALA A 118 1.53 -7.04 3.16
CA ALA A 118 1.82 -7.75 1.93
C ALA A 118 3.26 -7.48 1.48
N PHE A 119 4.03 -8.53 1.24
CA PHE A 119 5.41 -8.44 0.79
C PHE A 119 5.49 -8.56 -0.73
N ASN A 120 5.97 -7.52 -1.41
CA ASN A 120 6.20 -7.50 -2.84
C ASN A 120 7.50 -8.23 -3.20
N GLY A 121 7.45 -9.55 -3.24
CA GLY A 121 8.54 -10.43 -3.61
C GLY A 121 9.26 -11.10 -2.44
N HIS A 122 10.02 -12.14 -2.77
CA HIS A 122 10.66 -13.04 -1.81
C HIS A 122 11.66 -12.33 -0.88
N ALA A 123 12.45 -11.38 -1.39
CA ALA A 123 13.42 -10.66 -0.56
C ALA A 123 12.72 -9.82 0.52
N ALA A 124 11.63 -9.12 0.16
CA ALA A 124 10.81 -8.38 1.09
C ALA A 124 10.18 -9.31 2.15
N ALA A 125 9.63 -10.45 1.72
CA ALA A 125 9.03 -11.44 2.62
C ALA A 125 10.05 -11.99 3.63
N ARG A 126 11.23 -12.42 3.15
CA ARG A 126 12.27 -12.99 4.01
C ARG A 126 12.78 -12.00 5.07
N ILE A 127 13.05 -10.76 4.67
CA ILE A 127 13.58 -9.74 5.59
C ILE A 127 12.47 -9.25 6.52
N GLY A 128 11.27 -8.98 5.97
CA GLY A 128 10.15 -8.47 6.74
C GLY A 128 9.64 -9.45 7.80
N ARG A 129 9.58 -10.75 7.50
CA ARG A 129 9.20 -11.78 8.48
C ARG A 129 10.18 -11.87 9.64
N LEU A 130 11.49 -11.69 9.38
CA LEU A 130 12.47 -11.64 10.46
C LEU A 130 12.30 -10.40 11.34
N ALA A 131 12.03 -9.24 10.72
CA ALA A 131 11.83 -7.99 11.45
C ALA A 131 10.51 -7.95 12.24
N LEU A 132 9.55 -8.79 11.87
CA LEU A 132 8.23 -8.92 12.52
C LEU A 132 8.10 -10.21 13.34
N ALA A 133 9.21 -10.90 13.61
CA ALA A 133 9.18 -12.12 14.41
C ALA A 133 8.59 -11.85 15.81
N GLY A 134 7.67 -12.71 16.25
CA GLY A 134 6.98 -12.55 17.53
C GLY A 134 5.79 -11.58 17.52
N ILE A 135 5.41 -11.06 16.35
CA ILE A 135 4.21 -10.23 16.20
C ILE A 135 3.11 -11.07 15.55
N ASP A 136 2.07 -11.40 16.30
CA ASP A 136 0.99 -12.30 15.86
C ASP A 136 0.00 -11.62 14.88
N ARG A 137 -0.07 -10.31 14.89
CA ARG A 137 -0.91 -9.48 14.01
C ARG A 137 -0.11 -8.28 13.50
N PRO A 138 -0.30 -7.84 12.27
CA PRO A 138 -1.28 -8.20 11.22
C PRO A 138 -0.97 -9.50 10.47
N ALA A 139 -1.91 -9.96 9.62
CA ALA A 139 -1.71 -11.11 8.75
C ALA A 139 -0.61 -10.83 7.71
N LEU A 140 0.28 -11.80 7.48
CA LEU A 140 1.40 -11.67 6.54
C LEU A 140 1.10 -12.38 5.21
N ILE A 141 1.20 -11.65 4.09
CA ILE A 141 0.84 -12.11 2.75
C ILE A 141 2.04 -12.01 1.82
N ASP A 142 2.42 -13.11 1.17
CA ASP A 142 3.50 -13.10 0.18
C ASP A 142 2.92 -12.89 -1.23
N LEU A 143 3.43 -11.89 -1.93
CA LEU A 143 3.08 -11.58 -3.32
C LEU A 143 4.26 -11.84 -4.24
N PRO A 144 4.03 -12.26 -5.50
CA PRO A 144 5.08 -12.31 -6.49
C PRO A 144 5.61 -10.91 -6.76
N SER A 145 6.93 -10.79 -6.94
CA SER A 145 7.59 -9.49 -7.19
C SER A 145 7.05 -8.81 -8.43
N SER A 146 6.75 -7.53 -8.31
CA SER A 146 6.41 -6.65 -9.45
C SER A 146 7.62 -6.20 -10.27
N SER A 147 8.84 -6.50 -9.80
CA SER A 147 10.09 -6.15 -10.48
C SER A 147 10.17 -6.77 -11.88
N PRO A 148 10.69 -6.04 -12.89
CA PRO A 148 10.95 -6.59 -14.22
C PRO A 148 12.03 -7.68 -14.20
N ALA A 149 12.84 -7.77 -13.16
CA ALA A 149 13.83 -8.84 -12.98
C ALA A 149 13.19 -10.18 -12.57
N TYR A 150 11.94 -10.20 -12.13
CA TYR A 150 11.20 -11.42 -11.81
C TYR A 150 10.34 -11.85 -13.01
N THR A 151 10.73 -12.94 -13.64
CA THR A 151 10.25 -13.36 -14.96
C THR A 151 8.94 -14.15 -14.98
N LEU A 152 8.24 -14.32 -13.84
CA LEU A 152 6.91 -14.92 -13.80
C LEU A 152 5.95 -14.17 -14.74
N ALA A 153 5.12 -14.90 -15.49
CA ALA A 153 4.17 -14.31 -16.42
C ALA A 153 3.24 -13.31 -15.73
N LEU A 154 2.88 -12.22 -16.41
CA LEU A 154 2.01 -11.17 -15.84
C LEU A 154 0.66 -11.74 -15.40
N ALA A 155 0.08 -12.67 -16.16
CA ALA A 155 -1.19 -13.30 -15.80
C ALA A 155 -1.13 -14.03 -14.45
N ASP A 156 -0.04 -14.77 -14.20
CA ASP A 156 0.15 -15.48 -12.93
C ASP A 156 0.38 -14.53 -11.76
N LYS A 157 1.14 -13.44 -12.00
CA LYS A 157 1.28 -12.36 -11.00
C LYS A 157 -0.07 -11.75 -10.69
N THR A 158 -0.85 -11.39 -11.72
CA THR A 158 -2.17 -10.78 -11.58
C THR A 158 -3.12 -11.67 -10.78
N ALA A 159 -3.18 -12.97 -11.08
CA ALA A 159 -4.02 -13.91 -10.35
C ALA A 159 -3.70 -13.94 -8.84
N ARG A 160 -2.41 -13.89 -8.47
CA ARG A 160 -1.98 -13.86 -7.07
C ARG A 160 -2.22 -12.52 -6.40
N TRP A 161 -1.98 -11.40 -7.10
CA TRP A 161 -2.24 -10.06 -6.59
C TRP A 161 -3.74 -9.81 -6.38
N ASN A 162 -4.61 -10.35 -7.24
CA ASN A 162 -6.06 -10.20 -7.11
C ASN A 162 -6.61 -10.86 -5.84
N GLN A 163 -5.94 -11.88 -5.30
CA GLN A 163 -6.29 -12.45 -4.00
C GLN A 163 -6.14 -11.44 -2.86
N LEU A 164 -5.29 -10.42 -3.02
CA LEU A 164 -5.16 -9.31 -2.07
C LEU A 164 -6.46 -8.50 -1.99
N GLY A 165 -7.07 -8.17 -3.15
CA GLY A 165 -8.34 -7.45 -3.21
C GLY A 165 -9.48 -8.20 -2.52
N ILE A 166 -9.56 -9.52 -2.73
CA ILE A 166 -10.55 -10.40 -2.07
C ILE A 166 -10.35 -10.36 -0.54
N ARG A 167 -9.12 -10.44 -0.06
CA ARG A 167 -8.81 -10.38 1.38
C ARG A 167 -9.15 -9.01 1.97
N LEU A 168 -8.84 -7.92 1.26
CA LEU A 168 -9.19 -6.57 1.69
C LEU A 168 -10.70 -6.35 1.78
N ALA A 169 -11.47 -6.88 0.82
CA ALA A 169 -12.94 -6.81 0.86
C ALA A 169 -13.51 -7.54 2.09
N GLY A 170 -12.88 -8.65 2.51
CA GLY A 170 -13.26 -9.36 3.74
C GLY A 170 -12.82 -8.69 5.05
N LEU A 171 -11.90 -7.71 4.98
CA LEU A 171 -11.42 -6.94 6.13
C LEU A 171 -12.16 -5.59 6.28
N ALA A 172 -12.88 -5.15 5.25
CA ALA A 172 -13.73 -3.97 5.35
C ALA A 172 -14.86 -4.25 6.38
N PRO A 173 -15.10 -3.34 7.35
CA PRO A 173 -16.28 -3.47 8.19
C PRO A 173 -17.51 -3.53 7.27
N ALA A 174 -18.43 -4.47 7.55
CA ALA A 174 -19.67 -4.58 6.79
C ALA A 174 -20.28 -3.18 6.65
N ALA A 175 -20.56 -2.77 5.41
CA ALA A 175 -21.18 -1.48 5.15
C ALA A 175 -22.44 -1.40 6.02
N GLN A 176 -22.51 -0.41 6.91
CA GLN A 176 -23.71 -0.18 7.69
C GLN A 176 -24.87 0.03 6.68
N PRO A 177 -26.00 -0.68 6.85
CA PRO A 177 -27.16 -0.44 6.00
C PRO A 177 -27.54 1.04 6.11
N PRO A 178 -28.02 1.66 5.03
CA PRO A 178 -28.42 3.04 5.06
C PRO A 178 -29.39 3.25 6.21
N HIS A 179 -29.10 4.22 7.06
CA HIS A 179 -29.97 4.62 8.15
C HIS A 179 -31.34 4.94 7.55
N LYS A 180 -32.34 4.13 7.88
CA LYS A 180 -33.74 4.50 7.66
C LYS A 180 -34.03 5.61 8.69
N GLY A 181 -33.65 6.82 8.35
CA GLY A 181 -33.95 8.05 9.09
C GLY A 181 -35.23 8.65 8.54
N ASP A 182 -36.26 8.51 9.32
CA ASP A 182 -37.34 9.49 9.55
C ASP A 182 -37.91 10.23 8.33
N ASP A 183 -38.71 9.50 7.55
CA ASP A 183 -39.71 10.11 6.67
C ASP A 183 -41.09 9.86 7.27
N GLU A 184 -41.34 10.46 8.44
CA GLU A 184 -42.65 10.52 9.04
C GLU A 184 -42.80 11.81 9.87
N ARG A 185 -42.83 12.96 9.15
CA ARG A 185 -43.41 14.20 9.69
C ARG A 185 -44.67 14.55 8.90
N ASP A 186 -45.73 14.06 9.46
CA ASP A 186 -47.13 14.46 9.35
C ASP A 186 -47.31 15.94 8.95
N HIS A 187 -47.71 16.16 7.70
CA HIS A 187 -48.22 17.42 7.19
C HIS A 187 -49.73 17.47 7.39
N ARG A 188 -50.18 17.63 8.62
CA ARG A 188 -51.53 18.13 8.91
C ARG A 188 -51.44 19.62 9.23
N SER A 189 -51.45 20.46 8.21
CA SER A 189 -51.72 21.91 8.37
C SER A 189 -53.09 22.19 7.81
N ARG A 190 -53.99 22.53 8.71
CA ARG A 190 -55.39 23.00 8.44
C ARG A 190 -55.34 24.35 7.69
N PRO A 191 -56.28 24.61 6.74
CA PRO A 191 -56.38 25.90 6.09
C PRO A 191 -57.08 26.92 6.98
N GLY A 192 -56.32 27.96 7.37
CA GLY A 192 -56.89 29.16 8.05
C GLY A 192 -57.65 30.04 7.10
N ARG A 193 -58.94 30.28 7.37
CA ARG A 193 -59.81 31.22 6.66
C ARG A 193 -59.40 32.65 6.92
N TYR A 194 -58.96 33.35 5.88
CA TYR A 194 -58.78 34.81 5.93
C TYR A 194 -60.13 35.45 5.61
N ARG A 195 -60.67 36.22 6.54
CA ARG A 195 -61.91 37.06 6.44
C ARG A 195 -61.45 38.48 6.08
N ILE A 196 -61.80 38.93 4.88
CA ILE A 196 -61.62 40.35 4.47
C ILE A 196 -62.75 41.16 5.16
N ARG A 197 -62.39 42.23 5.88
CA ARG A 197 -63.27 43.35 6.23
C ARG A 197 -62.82 44.61 5.50
N ARG A 198 -63.81 45.33 5.03
CA ARG A 198 -63.76 46.57 4.27
C ARG A 198 -62.93 47.66 4.92
#